data_fa069dde2f14cf1887063ef08edf8a5f
#
_entry.id   fa069dde2f14cf1887063ef08edf8a5f
#
_cell.length_a   1.000
_cell.length_b   1.000
_cell.length_c   1.000
_cell.angle_alpha   90.00
_cell.angle_beta   90.00
_cell.angle_gamma   90.00
#
_symmetry.space_group_name_H-M   'P 1'
#
loop_
_entity.id
_entity.type
_entity.pdbx_description
1 polymer ?
#
loop_
_entity_poly.entity_id
_entity_poly.type
_entity_poly.pdbx_seq_one_letter_code
_entity_poly.pdbx_strand_id
1 'polypeptide(L)'
;MDIGCGGGLMCEPLARLGADVTGIDALEKNCITAKIHAEENNLDINYLNTTAESLNKNKKYDIILNLEVIEHVNNPKNFIKECSGLVSNNGIMFIATINKSIFSLIFAKFMAEYVLGFLPKGTHDWNKFLTPEDIYSFFIQNNFDVISNI
;
A
#
# COMPACT_ATOMS: atom_id res chain seq x y z
N MET A 1 8.02 -1.46 -7.09
CA MET A 1 6.90 -2.37 -6.69
C MET A 1 5.80 -1.57 -6.04
N ASP A 2 4.53 -1.94 -6.30
CA ASP A 2 3.34 -1.36 -5.64
C ASP A 2 2.63 -2.48 -4.86
N ILE A 3 2.56 -2.33 -3.53
CA ILE A 3 1.95 -3.32 -2.61
C ILE A 3 0.53 -2.86 -2.30
N GLY A 4 -0.46 -3.72 -2.57
CA GLY A 4 -1.88 -3.35 -2.55
C GLY A 4 -2.27 -2.52 -3.76
N CYS A 5 -1.80 -2.91 -4.94
CA CYS A 5 -1.90 -2.11 -6.17
C CYS A 5 -3.34 -1.89 -6.67
N GLY A 6 -4.33 -2.58 -6.12
CA GLY A 6 -5.72 -2.49 -6.57
C GLY A 6 -5.84 -2.72 -8.08
N GLY A 7 -6.56 -1.84 -8.75
CA GLY A 7 -6.72 -1.87 -10.22
C GLY A 7 -5.55 -1.29 -11.01
N GLY A 8 -4.37 -1.09 -10.40
CA GLY A 8 -3.16 -0.64 -11.10
C GLY A 8 -3.01 0.89 -11.23
N LEU A 9 -3.76 1.65 -10.44
CA LEU A 9 -3.82 3.12 -10.54
C LEU A 9 -2.45 3.80 -10.45
N MET A 10 -1.55 3.30 -9.60
CA MET A 10 -0.17 3.83 -9.48
C MET A 10 0.82 3.09 -10.39
N CYS A 11 0.56 1.82 -10.69
CA CYS A 11 1.44 1.02 -11.53
C CYS A 11 1.53 1.57 -12.96
N GLU A 12 0.40 1.96 -13.56
CA GLU A 12 0.37 2.44 -14.95
C GLU A 12 1.16 3.74 -15.17
N PRO A 13 0.97 4.82 -14.38
CA PRO A 13 1.78 6.03 -14.52
C PRO A 13 3.28 5.77 -14.38
N LEU A 14 3.67 4.88 -13.45
CA LEU A 14 5.08 4.53 -13.24
C LEU A 14 5.65 3.77 -14.45
N ALA A 15 4.90 2.83 -15.02
CA ALA A 15 5.30 2.13 -16.24
C ALA A 15 5.43 3.08 -17.43
N ARG A 16 4.52 4.05 -17.57
CA ARG A 16 4.61 5.11 -18.61
C ARG A 16 5.85 5.99 -18.45
N LEU A 17 6.35 6.16 -17.22
CA LEU A 17 7.60 6.86 -16.93
C LEU A 17 8.85 5.98 -17.15
N GLY A 18 8.68 4.73 -17.58
CA GLY A 18 9.77 3.81 -17.90
C GLY A 18 10.26 2.94 -16.76
N ALA A 19 9.53 2.85 -15.67
CA ALA A 19 9.86 1.95 -14.57
C ALA A 19 9.50 0.49 -14.91
N ASP A 20 10.32 -0.48 -14.45
CA ASP A 20 9.96 -1.91 -14.38
C ASP A 20 9.04 -2.11 -13.17
N VAL A 21 7.74 -2.28 -13.44
CA VAL A 21 6.71 -2.27 -12.41
C VAL A 21 6.20 -3.66 -12.09
N THR A 22 6.19 -3.98 -10.80
CA THR A 22 5.47 -5.14 -10.24
C THR A 22 4.40 -4.63 -9.29
N GLY A 23 3.13 -4.94 -9.57
CA GLY A 23 1.99 -4.70 -8.66
C GLY A 23 1.58 -5.99 -7.97
N ILE A 24 1.31 -5.95 -6.67
CA ILE A 24 0.74 -7.09 -5.94
C ILE A 24 -0.54 -6.69 -5.22
N ASP A 25 -1.50 -7.60 -5.18
CA ASP A 25 -2.73 -7.43 -4.41
C ASP A 25 -3.22 -8.80 -3.89
N ALA A 26 -3.78 -8.80 -2.68
CA ALA A 26 -4.33 -10.00 -2.06
C ALA A 26 -5.64 -10.47 -2.73
N LEU A 27 -6.35 -9.55 -3.39
CA LEU A 27 -7.60 -9.84 -4.09
C LEU A 27 -7.33 -10.11 -5.57
N GLU A 28 -7.57 -11.34 -6.01
CA GLU A 28 -7.40 -11.77 -7.40
C GLU A 28 -8.15 -10.89 -8.40
N LYS A 29 -9.38 -10.47 -8.04
CA LYS A 29 -10.19 -9.57 -8.87
C LYS A 29 -9.47 -8.27 -9.20
N ASN A 30 -8.73 -7.70 -8.25
CA ASN A 30 -7.97 -6.47 -8.45
C ASN A 30 -6.85 -6.69 -9.48
N CYS A 31 -6.08 -7.76 -9.33
CA CYS A 31 -5.02 -8.11 -10.27
C CYS A 31 -5.55 -8.38 -11.68
N ILE A 32 -6.71 -9.03 -11.82
CA ILE A 32 -7.35 -9.26 -13.13
C ILE A 32 -7.72 -7.92 -13.76
N THR A 33 -8.38 -7.02 -13.01
CA THR A 33 -8.74 -5.68 -13.50
C THR A 33 -7.50 -4.89 -13.93
N ALA A 34 -6.46 -4.89 -13.10
CA ALA A 34 -5.21 -4.19 -13.40
C ALA A 34 -4.52 -4.73 -14.68
N LYS A 35 -4.51 -6.05 -14.89
CA LYS A 35 -3.98 -6.68 -16.11
C LYS A 35 -4.74 -6.23 -17.36
N ILE A 36 -6.08 -6.26 -17.33
CA ILE A 36 -6.91 -5.83 -18.45
C ILE A 36 -6.59 -4.39 -18.83
N HIS A 37 -6.54 -3.46 -17.85
CA HIS A 37 -6.24 -2.06 -18.09
C HIS A 37 -4.84 -1.87 -18.68
N ALA A 38 -3.82 -2.58 -18.14
CA ALA A 38 -2.46 -2.50 -18.67
C ALA A 38 -2.38 -2.98 -20.12
N GLU A 39 -3.04 -4.11 -20.44
CA GLU A 39 -3.11 -4.66 -21.82
C GLU A 39 -3.78 -3.68 -22.79
N GLU A 40 -4.93 -3.09 -22.40
CA GLU A 40 -5.64 -2.08 -23.21
C GLU A 40 -4.77 -0.84 -23.49
N ASN A 41 -3.84 -0.52 -22.58
CA ASN A 41 -2.93 0.62 -22.69
C ASN A 41 -1.54 0.24 -23.23
N ASN A 42 -1.30 -1.01 -23.64
CA ASN A 42 -0.01 -1.52 -24.11
C ASN A 42 1.12 -1.30 -23.10
N LEU A 43 0.85 -1.51 -21.82
CA LEU A 43 1.82 -1.39 -20.73
C LEU A 43 2.28 -2.78 -20.28
N ASP A 44 3.59 -2.97 -20.17
CA ASP A 44 4.19 -4.18 -19.61
C ASP A 44 4.35 -4.03 -18.12
N ILE A 45 3.41 -4.61 -17.35
CA ILE A 45 3.37 -4.55 -15.89
C ILE A 45 3.13 -5.96 -15.33
N ASN A 46 3.97 -6.37 -14.39
CA ASN A 46 3.83 -7.68 -13.76
C ASN A 46 2.89 -7.61 -12.56
N TYR A 47 1.64 -8.07 -12.72
CA TYR A 47 0.67 -8.17 -11.64
C TYR A 47 0.60 -9.57 -11.04
N LEU A 48 0.73 -9.68 -9.70
CA LEU A 48 0.71 -10.94 -8.96
C LEU A 48 -0.36 -10.91 -7.88
N ASN A 49 -1.22 -11.93 -7.85
CA ASN A 49 -2.15 -12.14 -6.74
C ASN A 49 -1.40 -12.81 -5.58
N THR A 50 -0.91 -11.99 -4.66
CA THR A 50 -0.11 -12.41 -3.51
C THR A 50 -0.04 -11.32 -2.45
N THR A 51 0.55 -11.64 -1.30
CA THR A 51 0.85 -10.65 -0.23
C THR A 51 2.36 -10.45 -0.09
N ALA A 52 2.78 -9.36 0.57
CA ALA A 52 4.18 -9.06 0.81
C ALA A 52 4.89 -10.17 1.61
N GLU A 53 4.17 -10.80 2.54
CA GLU A 53 4.66 -11.87 3.39
C GLU A 53 4.99 -13.15 2.59
N SER A 54 4.25 -13.38 1.50
CA SER A 54 4.38 -14.59 0.68
C SER A 54 5.44 -14.46 -0.41
N LEU A 55 5.96 -13.26 -0.65
CA LEU A 55 6.96 -13.03 -1.69
C LEU A 55 8.34 -13.57 -1.33
N ASN A 56 9.06 -14.02 -2.36
CA ASN A 56 10.47 -14.38 -2.22
C ASN A 56 11.33 -13.13 -2.03
N LYS A 57 12.05 -13.05 -0.93
CA LYS A 57 12.89 -11.92 -0.55
C LYS A 57 14.22 -11.84 -1.33
N ASN A 58 14.50 -12.77 -2.24
CA ASN A 58 15.67 -12.70 -3.12
C ASN A 58 15.53 -11.62 -4.20
N LYS A 59 14.31 -11.33 -4.65
CA LYS A 59 14.03 -10.19 -5.54
C LYS A 59 13.90 -8.91 -4.69
N LYS A 60 14.65 -7.88 -5.07
CA LYS A 60 14.64 -6.58 -4.41
C LYS A 60 14.12 -5.52 -5.36
N TYR A 61 13.61 -4.44 -4.79
CA TYR A 61 13.01 -3.32 -5.51
C TYR A 61 13.59 -2.00 -5.02
N ASP A 62 13.92 -1.12 -5.95
CA ASP A 62 14.51 0.18 -5.63
C ASP A 62 13.48 1.14 -5.02
N ILE A 63 12.22 0.99 -5.44
CA ILE A 63 11.10 1.76 -4.90
C ILE A 63 9.97 0.80 -4.54
N ILE A 64 9.48 0.93 -3.31
CA ILE A 64 8.26 0.26 -2.85
C ILE A 64 7.21 1.32 -2.50
N LEU A 65 6.02 1.17 -3.06
CA LEU A 65 4.84 1.92 -2.69
C LEU A 65 3.94 1.05 -1.82
N ASN A 66 3.34 1.67 -0.82
CA ASN A 66 2.38 1.09 0.10
C ASN A 66 1.37 2.19 0.47
N LEU A 67 0.30 2.27 -0.31
CA LEU A 67 -0.66 3.36 -0.24
C LEU A 67 -2.01 2.81 0.22
N GLU A 68 -2.48 3.24 1.40
CA GLU A 68 -3.77 2.84 1.99
C GLU A 68 -3.90 1.31 2.17
N VAL A 69 -2.85 0.66 2.66
CA VAL A 69 -2.83 -0.81 2.87
C VAL A 69 -2.60 -1.17 4.33
N ILE A 70 -1.71 -0.44 5.01
CA ILE A 70 -1.23 -0.81 6.34
C ILE A 70 -2.35 -0.88 7.38
N GLU A 71 -3.42 -0.12 7.24
CA GLU A 71 -4.62 -0.14 8.09
C GLU A 71 -5.50 -1.39 7.90
N HIS A 72 -5.29 -2.11 6.80
CA HIS A 72 -6.04 -3.33 6.47
C HIS A 72 -5.34 -4.61 6.88
N VAL A 73 -4.05 -4.55 7.26
CA VAL A 73 -3.30 -5.73 7.67
C VAL A 73 -3.52 -6.09 9.14
N ASN A 74 -3.45 -7.39 9.46
CA ASN A 74 -3.65 -7.85 10.84
C ASN A 74 -2.49 -7.51 11.77
N ASN A 75 -1.27 -7.44 11.26
CA ASN A 75 -0.06 -7.15 12.02
C ASN A 75 0.82 -6.14 11.27
N PRO A 76 0.58 -4.82 11.46
CA PRO A 76 1.31 -3.76 10.77
C PRO A 76 2.83 -3.83 10.98
N LYS A 77 3.28 -4.17 12.19
CA LYS A 77 4.71 -4.29 12.47
C LYS A 77 5.37 -5.40 11.65
N ASN A 78 4.75 -6.59 11.59
CA ASN A 78 5.25 -7.68 10.77
C ASN A 78 5.19 -7.33 9.28
N PHE A 79 4.12 -6.69 8.84
CA PHE A 79 3.96 -6.25 7.46
C PHE A 79 5.09 -5.31 7.02
N ILE A 80 5.43 -4.28 7.82
CA ILE A 80 6.55 -3.38 7.53
C ILE A 80 7.87 -4.16 7.47
N LYS A 81 8.09 -5.10 8.39
CA LYS A 81 9.27 -5.97 8.37
C LYS A 81 9.37 -6.77 7.07
N GLU A 82 8.27 -7.36 6.62
CA GLU A 82 8.24 -8.13 5.37
C GLU A 82 8.47 -7.25 4.14
N CYS A 83 7.85 -6.06 4.10
CA CYS A 83 8.09 -5.07 3.06
C CYS A 83 9.56 -4.60 3.05
N SER A 84 10.14 -4.35 4.24
CA SER A 84 11.55 -3.97 4.40
C SER A 84 12.48 -5.01 3.77
N GLY A 85 12.15 -6.29 3.91
CA GLY A 85 12.88 -7.40 3.29
C GLY A 85 12.85 -7.41 1.76
N LEU A 86 12.02 -6.59 1.13
CA LEU A 86 11.92 -6.47 -0.34
C LEU A 86 12.64 -5.24 -0.89
N VAL A 87 13.02 -4.28 -0.04
CA VAL A 87 13.73 -3.06 -0.47
C VAL A 87 15.18 -3.39 -0.81
N SER A 88 15.70 -2.84 -1.90
CA SER A 88 17.11 -2.94 -2.27
C SER A 88 17.99 -2.09 -1.35
N ASN A 89 19.30 -2.33 -1.36
CA ASN A 89 20.24 -1.45 -0.68
C ASN A 89 20.13 -0.03 -1.27
N ASN A 90 19.92 0.97 -0.42
CA ASN A 90 19.63 2.35 -0.80
C ASN A 90 18.29 2.56 -1.53
N GLY A 91 17.39 1.58 -1.50
CA GLY A 91 16.03 1.73 -2.00
C GLY A 91 15.16 2.56 -1.07
N ILE A 92 14.02 3.02 -1.57
CA ILE A 92 13.08 3.88 -0.85
C ILE A 92 11.73 3.18 -0.74
N MET A 93 11.11 3.27 0.44
CA MET A 93 9.74 2.83 0.64
C MET A 93 8.86 4.04 1.01
N PHE A 94 7.76 4.19 0.29
CA PHE A 94 6.72 5.17 0.59
C PHE A 94 5.56 4.46 1.27
N ILE A 95 5.09 5.01 2.39
CA ILE A 95 3.86 4.58 3.04
C ILE A 95 2.94 5.77 3.18
N ALA A 96 1.71 5.61 2.71
CA ALA A 96 0.61 6.53 2.98
C ALA A 96 -0.53 5.76 3.63
N THR A 97 -1.12 6.34 4.67
CA THR A 97 -2.28 5.78 5.38
C THR A 97 -3.08 6.87 6.05
N ILE A 98 -4.34 6.59 6.30
CA ILE A 98 -5.22 7.52 7.04
C ILE A 98 -4.73 7.62 8.49
N ASN A 99 -4.34 8.82 8.88
CA ASN A 99 -3.91 9.10 10.25
C ASN A 99 -5.05 8.89 11.26
N LYS A 100 -4.71 8.31 12.41
CA LYS A 100 -5.60 8.19 13.58
C LYS A 100 -5.84 9.57 14.21
N SER A 101 -6.68 10.39 13.60
CA SER A 101 -7.08 11.68 14.14
C SER A 101 -8.59 11.76 14.36
N ILE A 102 -9.03 12.59 15.32
CA ILE A 102 -10.46 12.82 15.54
C ILE A 102 -11.13 13.42 14.27
N PHE A 103 -10.38 14.22 13.51
CA PHE A 103 -10.86 14.79 12.25
C PHE A 103 -11.05 13.72 11.16
N SER A 104 -10.15 12.76 11.02
CA SER A 104 -10.34 11.65 10.08
C SER A 104 -11.52 10.77 10.47
N LEU A 105 -11.77 10.55 11.78
CA LEU A 105 -12.94 9.83 12.26
C LEU A 105 -14.24 10.56 11.90
N ILE A 106 -14.31 11.86 12.19
CA ILE A 106 -15.52 12.66 11.92
C ILE A 106 -15.75 12.74 10.40
N PHE A 107 -14.72 13.00 9.63
CA PHE A 107 -14.84 13.18 8.19
C PHE A 107 -15.12 11.85 7.46
N ALA A 108 -14.35 10.81 7.73
CA ALA A 108 -14.54 9.51 7.08
C ALA A 108 -15.85 8.84 7.49
N LYS A 109 -16.18 8.84 8.79
CA LYS A 109 -17.38 8.17 9.29
C LYS A 109 -18.64 8.95 8.99
N PHE A 110 -18.63 10.26 9.24
CA PHE A 110 -19.82 11.08 9.04
C PHE A 110 -20.13 11.34 7.57
N MET A 111 -19.12 11.72 6.79
CA MET A 111 -19.31 12.01 5.36
C MET A 111 -19.58 10.74 4.54
N ALA A 112 -18.80 9.68 4.73
CA ALA A 112 -18.93 8.46 3.93
C ALA A 112 -20.17 7.64 4.29
N GLU A 113 -20.50 7.51 5.60
CA GLU A 113 -21.61 6.67 6.04
C GLU A 113 -22.96 7.40 6.03
N TYR A 114 -22.99 8.69 6.36
CA TYR A 114 -24.25 9.42 6.57
C TYR A 114 -24.60 10.42 5.46
N VAL A 115 -23.62 11.03 4.81
CA VAL A 115 -23.88 12.05 3.79
C VAL A 115 -23.88 11.46 2.39
N LEU A 116 -22.86 10.65 2.07
CA LEU A 116 -22.69 10.09 0.71
C LEU A 116 -23.34 8.73 0.54
N GLY A 117 -23.56 7.96 1.62
CA GLY A 117 -24.19 6.64 1.56
C GLY A 117 -23.43 5.59 0.72
N PHE A 118 -22.15 5.86 0.38
CA PHE A 118 -21.37 5.03 -0.50
C PHE A 118 -20.76 3.79 0.17
N LEU A 119 -20.64 3.81 1.51
CA LEU A 119 -20.01 2.70 2.24
C LEU A 119 -20.96 2.11 3.29
N PRO A 120 -20.95 0.79 3.48
CA PRO A 120 -21.66 0.15 4.57
C PRO A 120 -21.20 0.67 5.94
N LYS A 121 -22.14 0.78 6.88
CA LYS A 121 -21.84 1.19 8.26
C LYS A 121 -20.83 0.24 8.89
N GLY A 122 -19.77 0.79 9.53
CA GLY A 122 -18.77 0.00 10.24
C GLY A 122 -17.59 -0.46 9.39
N THR A 123 -17.40 0.08 8.18
CA THR A 123 -16.29 -0.29 7.28
C THR A 123 -14.92 0.05 7.86
N HIS A 124 -14.82 1.05 8.76
CA HIS A 124 -13.56 1.50 9.33
C HIS A 124 -13.49 1.19 10.82
N ASP A 125 -12.60 0.28 11.21
CA ASP A 125 -12.29 -0.02 12.61
C ASP A 125 -11.21 0.97 13.10
N TRP A 126 -11.63 1.94 13.91
CA TRP A 126 -10.75 2.96 14.50
C TRP A 126 -9.55 2.38 15.26
N ASN A 127 -9.69 1.19 15.83
CA ASN A 127 -8.61 0.58 16.61
C ASN A 127 -7.46 0.10 15.72
N LYS A 128 -7.65 0.02 14.40
CA LYS A 128 -6.63 -0.41 13.43
C LYS A 128 -5.83 0.75 12.85
N PHE A 129 -6.26 2.01 13.06
CA PHE A 129 -5.48 3.15 12.60
C PHE A 129 -4.22 3.33 13.42
N LEU A 130 -3.11 3.53 12.73
CA LEU A 130 -1.80 3.77 13.31
C LEU A 130 -1.54 5.26 13.48
N THR A 131 -0.76 5.61 14.50
CA THR A 131 -0.23 6.97 14.61
C THR A 131 1.05 7.10 13.77
N PRO A 132 1.44 8.33 13.36
CA PRO A 132 2.73 8.54 12.70
C PRO A 132 3.91 8.02 13.53
N GLU A 133 3.82 8.13 14.88
CA GLU A 133 4.83 7.66 15.82
C GLU A 133 4.96 6.14 15.80
N ASP A 134 3.84 5.40 15.68
CA ASP A 134 3.84 3.94 15.57
C ASP A 134 4.60 3.53 14.30
N ILE A 135 4.25 4.13 13.16
CA ILE A 135 4.87 3.85 11.86
C ILE A 135 6.37 4.20 11.89
N TYR A 136 6.72 5.38 12.42
CA TYR A 136 8.11 5.79 12.61
C TYR A 136 8.91 4.77 13.41
N SER A 137 8.35 4.31 14.55
CA SER A 137 9.02 3.31 15.39
C SER A 137 9.26 1.99 14.65
N PHE A 138 8.33 1.57 13.78
CA PHE A 138 8.48 0.35 12.99
C PHE A 138 9.59 0.48 11.95
N PHE A 139 9.75 1.65 11.32
CA PHE A 139 10.84 1.91 10.38
C PHE A 139 12.20 1.86 11.04
N ILE A 140 12.38 2.55 12.17
CA ILE A 140 13.66 2.55 12.91
C ILE A 140 14.03 1.12 13.35
N GLN A 141 13.06 0.31 13.81
CA GLN A 141 13.29 -1.08 14.20
C GLN A 141 13.73 -1.98 13.03
N ASN A 142 13.48 -1.58 11.79
CA ASN A 142 13.86 -2.29 10.58
C ASN A 142 15.03 -1.63 9.82
N ASN A 143 15.82 -0.76 10.50
CA ASN A 143 17.01 -0.07 9.98
C ASN A 143 16.72 0.84 8.78
N PHE A 144 15.57 1.50 8.76
CA PHE A 144 15.28 2.58 7.83
C PHE A 144 15.55 3.94 8.45
N ASP A 145 16.14 4.83 7.67
CA ASP A 145 16.14 6.25 7.97
C ASP A 145 14.86 6.89 7.43
N VAL A 146 14.15 7.63 8.27
CA VAL A 146 12.95 8.34 7.84
C VAL A 146 13.37 9.69 7.24
N ILE A 147 13.14 9.86 5.94
CA ILE A 147 13.57 11.05 5.18
C ILE A 147 12.57 12.20 5.36
N SER A 148 11.27 11.89 5.39
CA SER A 148 10.20 12.89 5.52
C SER A 148 8.98 12.27 6.19
N ASN A 149 8.30 13.10 6.99
CA ASN A 149 7.03 12.77 7.61
C ASN A 149 6.09 13.96 7.36
N ILE A 150 5.03 13.75 6.58
CA ILE A 150 4.07 14.80 6.18
C ILE A 150 2.72 14.53 6.81
#